data_34d56f9f8972c006105b8458fa6e97a0
#
_entry.id   34d56f9f8972c006105b8458fa6e97a0
#
_cell.length_a   1.000
_cell.length_b   1.000
_cell.length_c   1.000
_cell.angle_alpha   90.00
_cell.angle_beta   90.00
_cell.angle_gamma   90.00
#
_symmetry.space_group_name_H-M   'P 1'
#
loop_
_entity.id
_entity.type
_entity.pdbx_description
1 polymer ?
#
loop_
_entity_poly.entity_id
_entity_poly.type
_entity_poly.pdbx_seq_one_letter_code
_entity_poly.pdbx_strand_id
1 'polypeptide(L)'
;MNGTRPRVSIGIPVYNGERYLAEALESLLAQTFVDFEIIISDNCSTDQTEEICQQYAIQDSRVRYVRAEKNWGAAWNHNRTVELAIGEYFKWQTYDDLCAPTFLEKCVTVLDQHPEVVLCYPQFVRVDAERNPLEGRRSQTDGAAAPSERFGTLILRRSTCEEIYGVMRTHVLRQTRLIGSYSNSDDNLLAELALRGQFYEVPEPLFFHRVHPRQSTKVDRLARFSWFDTSAAGRLHFPFCRQFREYIALIQRAPLS
;
A
#
# COMPACT_ATOMS: atom_id res chain seq x y z
N MET A 1 -21.41 -19.04 -12.90
CA MET A 1 -21.50 -18.06 -11.82
C MET A 1 -21.30 -16.69 -12.43
N ASN A 2 -22.31 -15.84 -12.47
CA ASN A 2 -22.13 -14.42 -12.87
C ASN A 2 -21.40 -13.74 -11.74
N GLY A 3 -20.07 -13.80 -11.77
CA GLY A 3 -19.23 -13.14 -10.79
C GLY A 3 -19.34 -11.63 -11.00
N THR A 4 -20.08 -10.94 -10.14
CA THR A 4 -20.04 -9.48 -10.05
C THR A 4 -18.60 -9.10 -9.71
N ARG A 5 -18.07 -8.12 -10.43
CA ARG A 5 -16.72 -7.57 -10.19
C ARG A 5 -16.69 -6.99 -8.76
N PRO A 6 -15.72 -7.37 -7.90
CA PRO A 6 -15.64 -6.83 -6.56
C PRO A 6 -15.41 -5.31 -6.61
N ARG A 7 -15.94 -4.58 -5.64
CA ARG A 7 -15.73 -3.14 -5.54
C ARG A 7 -14.32 -2.78 -5.09
N VAL A 8 -13.73 -3.55 -4.18
CA VAL A 8 -12.38 -3.30 -3.67
C VAL A 8 -11.47 -4.47 -4.00
N SER A 9 -10.28 -4.20 -4.55
CA SER A 9 -9.17 -5.17 -4.60
C SER A 9 -8.15 -4.84 -3.52
N ILE A 10 -7.82 -5.80 -2.67
CA ILE A 10 -6.79 -5.68 -1.64
C ILE A 10 -5.57 -6.46 -2.12
N GLY A 11 -4.46 -5.76 -2.36
CA GLY A 11 -3.20 -6.37 -2.78
C GLY A 11 -2.26 -6.59 -1.59
N ILE A 12 -1.83 -7.84 -1.39
CA ILE A 12 -0.86 -8.23 -0.35
C ILE A 12 0.41 -8.70 -1.04
N PRO A 13 1.42 -7.84 -1.25
CA PRO A 13 2.74 -8.28 -1.66
C PRO A 13 3.44 -8.92 -0.47
N VAL A 14 3.84 -10.18 -0.58
CA VAL A 14 4.49 -10.91 0.52
C VAL A 14 5.79 -11.57 0.06
N TYR A 15 6.77 -11.61 0.95
CA TYR A 15 7.99 -12.42 0.88
C TYR A 15 8.41 -12.80 2.29
N ASN A 16 8.40 -14.11 2.60
CA ASN A 16 8.72 -14.66 3.91
C ASN A 16 7.88 -14.05 5.05
N GLY A 17 6.55 -14.16 4.92
CA GLY A 17 5.57 -13.57 5.81
C GLY A 17 4.94 -14.52 6.83
N GLU A 18 5.44 -15.76 7.00
CA GLU A 18 4.81 -16.83 7.79
C GLU A 18 4.34 -16.39 9.17
N ARG A 19 5.07 -15.43 9.80
CA ARG A 19 4.84 -15.05 11.20
C ARG A 19 3.55 -14.24 11.42
N TYR A 20 3.17 -13.39 10.46
CA TYR A 20 2.11 -12.39 10.68
C TYR A 20 1.00 -12.44 9.62
N LEU A 21 1.24 -13.13 8.49
CA LEU A 21 0.31 -13.14 7.36
C LEU A 21 -1.09 -13.65 7.74
N ALA A 22 -1.17 -14.68 8.57
CA ALA A 22 -2.47 -15.22 9.01
C ALA A 22 -3.30 -14.16 9.76
N GLU A 23 -2.70 -13.43 10.71
CA GLU A 23 -3.38 -12.37 11.45
C GLU A 23 -3.81 -11.21 10.53
N ALA A 24 -2.97 -10.84 9.55
CA ALA A 24 -3.32 -9.81 8.57
C ALA A 24 -4.53 -10.24 7.72
N LEU A 25 -4.54 -11.48 7.23
CA LEU A 25 -5.67 -12.04 6.47
C LEU A 25 -6.95 -12.10 7.30
N GLU A 26 -6.89 -12.55 8.54
CA GLU A 26 -8.04 -12.58 9.46
C GLU A 26 -8.63 -11.18 9.66
N SER A 27 -7.79 -10.15 9.83
CA SER A 27 -8.25 -8.77 9.98
C SER A 27 -8.96 -8.23 8.75
N LEU A 28 -8.56 -8.67 7.55
CA LEU A 28 -9.21 -8.31 6.29
C LEU A 28 -10.50 -9.10 6.06
N LEU A 29 -10.51 -10.39 6.36
CA LEU A 29 -11.71 -11.22 6.19
C LEU A 29 -12.83 -10.85 7.18
N ALA A 30 -12.46 -10.20 8.30
CA ALA A 30 -13.39 -9.67 9.31
C ALA A 30 -13.95 -8.27 8.97
N GLN A 31 -13.68 -7.71 7.78
CA GLN A 31 -14.22 -6.41 7.39
C GLN A 31 -15.75 -6.44 7.27
N THR A 32 -16.42 -5.37 7.76
CA THR A 32 -17.88 -5.18 7.63
C THR A 32 -18.31 -4.95 6.18
N PHE A 33 -17.47 -4.33 5.37
CA PHE A 33 -17.65 -4.23 3.93
C PHE A 33 -17.21 -5.54 3.26
N VAL A 34 -18.12 -6.26 2.60
CA VAL A 34 -17.89 -7.64 2.13
C VAL A 34 -17.58 -7.77 0.63
N ASP A 35 -17.83 -6.72 -0.16
CA ASP A 35 -17.65 -6.73 -1.62
C ASP A 35 -16.21 -6.41 -2.02
N PHE A 36 -15.29 -7.34 -1.72
CA PHE A 36 -13.87 -7.22 -2.03
C PHE A 36 -13.25 -8.55 -2.46
N GLU A 37 -12.09 -8.47 -3.10
CA GLU A 37 -11.15 -9.57 -3.30
C GLU A 37 -9.84 -9.29 -2.56
N ILE A 38 -9.12 -10.34 -2.18
CA ILE A 38 -7.75 -10.29 -1.67
C ILE A 38 -6.83 -10.97 -2.68
N ILE A 39 -5.80 -10.26 -3.13
CA ILE A 39 -4.78 -10.75 -4.06
C ILE A 39 -3.48 -10.89 -3.29
N ILE A 40 -3.10 -12.11 -2.93
CA ILE A 40 -1.83 -12.39 -2.29
C ILE A 40 -0.81 -12.65 -3.39
N SER A 41 0.18 -11.76 -3.53
CA SER A 41 1.29 -11.90 -4.46
C SER A 41 2.55 -12.33 -3.70
N ASP A 42 2.84 -13.63 -3.73
CA ASP A 42 4.02 -14.21 -3.11
C ASP A 42 5.23 -14.10 -4.05
N ASN A 43 6.26 -13.42 -3.57
CA ASN A 43 7.49 -13.15 -4.31
C ASN A 43 8.52 -14.31 -4.18
N CYS A 44 8.05 -15.55 -4.30
CA CYS A 44 8.86 -16.77 -4.16
C CYS A 44 9.38 -16.98 -2.72
N SER A 45 8.47 -16.95 -1.73
CA SER A 45 8.82 -17.22 -0.32
C SER A 45 9.44 -18.60 -0.12
N THR A 46 10.27 -18.72 0.91
CA THR A 46 11.03 -19.92 1.26
C THR A 46 10.70 -20.45 2.67
N ASP A 47 9.75 -19.83 3.33
CA ASP A 47 9.17 -20.21 4.63
C ASP A 47 7.75 -20.80 4.43
N GLN A 48 6.93 -20.86 5.47
CA GLN A 48 5.58 -21.43 5.42
C GLN A 48 4.52 -20.48 4.79
N THR A 49 4.94 -19.38 4.15
CA THR A 49 4.03 -18.41 3.53
C THR A 49 3.12 -19.06 2.50
N GLU A 50 3.68 -19.96 1.65
CA GLU A 50 2.91 -20.63 0.60
C GLU A 50 1.77 -21.48 1.17
N GLU A 51 2.05 -22.28 2.19
CA GLU A 51 1.06 -23.15 2.84
C GLU A 51 -0.08 -22.32 3.45
N ILE A 52 0.27 -21.21 4.14
CA ILE A 52 -0.72 -20.29 4.71
C ILE A 52 -1.60 -19.72 3.60
N CYS A 53 -1.02 -19.20 2.53
CA CYS A 53 -1.76 -18.60 1.42
C CYS A 53 -2.72 -19.59 0.75
N GLN A 54 -2.27 -20.81 0.49
CA GLN A 54 -3.08 -21.86 -0.11
C GLN A 54 -4.26 -22.25 0.80
N GLN A 55 -4.02 -22.32 2.09
CA GLN A 55 -5.08 -22.63 3.07
C GLN A 55 -6.19 -21.58 3.04
N TYR A 56 -5.85 -20.28 3.09
CA TYR A 56 -6.84 -19.19 3.03
C TYR A 56 -7.56 -19.13 1.67
N ALA A 57 -6.86 -19.37 0.57
CA ALA A 57 -7.46 -19.39 -0.77
C ALA A 57 -8.47 -20.55 -0.96
N ILE A 58 -8.29 -21.66 -0.25
CA ILE A 58 -9.26 -22.77 -0.22
C ILE A 58 -10.47 -22.44 0.67
N GLN A 59 -10.25 -21.76 1.80
CA GLN A 59 -11.28 -21.48 2.80
C GLN A 59 -12.22 -20.33 2.40
N ASP A 60 -11.73 -19.33 1.67
CA ASP A 60 -12.51 -18.15 1.29
C ASP A 60 -12.30 -17.80 -0.20
N SER A 61 -13.37 -17.85 -0.96
CA SER A 61 -13.35 -17.60 -2.41
C SER A 61 -12.95 -16.15 -2.81
N ARG A 62 -12.94 -15.22 -1.86
CA ARG A 62 -12.45 -13.86 -2.06
C ARG A 62 -10.93 -13.79 -2.09
N VAL A 63 -10.23 -14.83 -1.61
CA VAL A 63 -8.76 -14.86 -1.54
C VAL A 63 -8.21 -15.55 -2.79
N ARG A 64 -7.35 -14.83 -3.52
CA ARG A 64 -6.61 -15.32 -4.67
C ARG A 64 -5.12 -15.32 -4.39
N TYR A 65 -4.49 -16.48 -4.46
CA TYR A 65 -3.05 -16.65 -4.29
C TYR A 65 -2.34 -16.77 -5.64
N VAL A 66 -1.27 -16.01 -5.82
CA VAL A 66 -0.38 -16.07 -6.99
C VAL A 66 1.08 -16.03 -6.56
N ARG A 67 1.85 -17.01 -6.98
CA ARG A 67 3.28 -17.13 -6.66
C ARG A 67 4.16 -16.72 -7.83
N ALA A 68 5.27 -16.06 -7.57
CA ALA A 68 6.30 -15.76 -8.55
C ALA A 68 7.29 -16.92 -8.69
N GLU A 69 7.92 -17.07 -9.84
CA GLU A 69 8.95 -18.08 -10.09
C GLU A 69 10.25 -17.79 -9.33
N LYS A 70 10.52 -16.50 -9.05
CA LYS A 70 11.68 -16.02 -8.28
C LYS A 70 11.34 -14.71 -7.58
N ASN A 71 12.21 -14.28 -6.66
CA ASN A 71 12.10 -12.97 -6.02
C ASN A 71 12.54 -11.86 -7.01
N TRP A 72 11.57 -11.04 -7.45
CA TRP A 72 11.76 -9.93 -8.37
C TRP A 72 11.96 -8.58 -7.67
N GLY A 73 11.97 -8.55 -6.33
CA GLY A 73 12.03 -7.36 -5.51
C GLY A 73 10.64 -6.82 -5.15
N ALA A 74 10.62 -5.94 -4.13
CA ALA A 74 9.39 -5.46 -3.54
C ALA A 74 8.58 -4.57 -4.50
N ALA A 75 9.24 -3.70 -5.27
CA ALA A 75 8.57 -2.81 -6.20
C ALA A 75 7.75 -3.59 -7.24
N TRP A 76 8.35 -4.62 -7.84
CA TRP A 76 7.65 -5.49 -8.77
C TRP A 76 6.44 -6.17 -8.11
N ASN A 77 6.62 -6.68 -6.90
CA ASN A 77 5.57 -7.43 -6.20
C ASN A 77 4.38 -6.54 -5.81
N HIS A 78 4.63 -5.31 -5.37
CA HIS A 78 3.58 -4.32 -5.13
C HIS A 78 2.81 -4.01 -6.43
N ASN A 79 3.52 -3.71 -7.51
CA ASN A 79 2.90 -3.37 -8.79
C ASN A 79 2.09 -4.53 -9.37
N ARG A 80 2.57 -5.77 -9.24
CA ARG A 80 1.85 -6.96 -9.65
C ARG A 80 0.46 -7.07 -9.02
N THR A 81 0.30 -6.68 -7.75
CA THR A 81 -1.02 -6.70 -7.12
C THR A 81 -1.99 -5.71 -7.76
N VAL A 82 -1.51 -4.53 -8.23
CA VAL A 82 -2.32 -3.55 -8.97
C VAL A 82 -2.69 -4.04 -10.36
N GLU A 83 -1.76 -4.72 -11.05
CA GLU A 83 -2.00 -5.31 -12.37
C GLU A 83 -3.09 -6.38 -12.31
N LEU A 84 -3.09 -7.20 -11.27
CA LEU A 84 -4.03 -8.29 -11.05
C LEU A 84 -5.39 -7.83 -10.51
N ALA A 85 -5.47 -6.62 -9.95
CA ALA A 85 -6.69 -6.06 -9.35
C ALA A 85 -7.78 -5.85 -10.39
N ILE A 86 -9.04 -6.11 -10.01
CA ILE A 86 -10.20 -5.84 -10.87
C ILE A 86 -11.21 -4.89 -10.22
N GLY A 87 -11.04 -4.53 -8.94
CA GLY A 87 -11.92 -3.65 -8.19
C GLY A 87 -11.93 -2.20 -8.71
N GLU A 88 -13.02 -1.50 -8.44
CA GLU A 88 -13.17 -0.06 -8.65
C GLU A 88 -12.17 0.71 -7.79
N TYR A 89 -11.98 0.24 -6.57
CA TYR A 89 -11.03 0.74 -5.58
C TYR A 89 -9.92 -0.28 -5.36
N PHE A 90 -8.76 0.21 -4.96
CA PHE A 90 -7.59 -0.59 -4.65
C PHE A 90 -7.00 -0.19 -3.30
N LYS A 91 -6.52 -1.17 -2.52
CA LYS A 91 -5.78 -0.98 -1.29
C LYS A 91 -4.56 -1.89 -1.26
N TRP A 92 -3.37 -1.36 -0.95
CA TRP A 92 -2.29 -2.23 -0.48
C TRP A 92 -2.49 -2.59 0.98
N GLN A 93 -2.15 -3.81 1.32
CA GLN A 93 -2.00 -4.29 2.68
C GLN A 93 -0.64 -4.93 2.84
N THR A 94 0.09 -4.57 3.90
CA THR A 94 1.29 -5.30 4.28
C THR A 94 0.90 -6.63 4.94
N TYR A 95 1.78 -7.62 4.87
CA TYR A 95 1.52 -8.95 5.45
C TYR A 95 1.63 -8.96 6.99
N ASP A 96 2.05 -7.85 7.62
CA ASP A 96 2.35 -7.73 9.05
C ASP A 96 1.46 -6.71 9.79
N ASP A 97 0.68 -5.90 9.07
CA ASP A 97 -0.22 -4.89 9.64
C ASP A 97 -1.67 -5.38 9.73
N LEU A 98 -2.49 -4.70 10.52
CA LEU A 98 -3.87 -5.06 10.77
C LEU A 98 -4.82 -3.91 10.44
N CYS A 99 -6.07 -4.26 10.08
CA CYS A 99 -7.16 -3.32 9.87
C CYS A 99 -8.28 -3.54 10.88
N ALA A 100 -8.85 -2.46 11.42
CA ALA A 100 -10.11 -2.55 12.16
C ALA A 100 -11.26 -2.98 11.24
N PRO A 101 -12.30 -3.64 11.76
CA PRO A 101 -13.39 -4.20 10.94
C PRO A 101 -14.11 -3.19 10.04
N THR A 102 -14.15 -1.92 10.40
CA THR A 102 -14.86 -0.86 9.65
C THR A 102 -13.97 -0.07 8.70
N PHE A 103 -12.70 -0.44 8.52
CA PHE A 103 -11.74 0.28 7.69
C PHE A 103 -12.25 0.47 6.24
N LEU A 104 -12.60 -0.63 5.57
CA LEU A 104 -13.06 -0.56 4.17
C LEU A 104 -14.38 0.20 4.05
N GLU A 105 -15.34 -0.07 4.90
CA GLU A 105 -16.65 0.59 4.90
C GLU A 105 -16.53 2.11 4.99
N LYS A 106 -15.72 2.62 5.95
CA LYS A 106 -15.51 4.05 6.13
C LYS A 106 -14.82 4.69 4.92
N CYS A 107 -13.74 4.08 4.42
CA CYS A 107 -13.01 4.63 3.28
C CYS A 107 -13.84 4.58 1.98
N VAL A 108 -14.55 3.49 1.71
CA VAL A 108 -15.40 3.36 0.52
C VAL A 108 -16.55 4.36 0.56
N THR A 109 -17.19 4.54 1.73
CA THR A 109 -18.27 5.55 1.90
C THR A 109 -17.78 6.96 1.53
N VAL A 110 -16.59 7.35 1.99
CA VAL A 110 -16.01 8.65 1.64
C VAL A 110 -15.76 8.75 0.14
N LEU A 111 -15.13 7.73 -0.46
CA LEU A 111 -14.85 7.74 -1.90
C LEU A 111 -16.12 7.77 -2.76
N ASP A 112 -17.20 7.12 -2.31
CA ASP A 112 -18.51 7.17 -3.02
C ASP A 112 -19.14 8.56 -2.97
N GLN A 113 -19.00 9.28 -1.86
CA GLN A 113 -19.59 10.59 -1.65
C GLN A 113 -18.75 11.75 -2.20
N HIS A 114 -17.45 11.57 -2.38
CA HIS A 114 -16.46 12.60 -2.72
C HIS A 114 -15.68 12.23 -3.98
N PRO A 115 -16.19 12.50 -5.19
CA PRO A 115 -15.53 12.17 -6.46
C PRO A 115 -14.14 12.80 -6.63
N GLU A 116 -13.88 13.95 -5.99
CA GLU A 116 -12.60 14.66 -5.97
C GLU A 116 -11.52 13.98 -5.13
N VAL A 117 -11.93 13.07 -4.21
CA VAL A 117 -10.99 12.30 -3.37
C VAL A 117 -10.46 11.11 -4.15
N VAL A 118 -9.14 11.01 -4.28
CA VAL A 118 -8.45 9.90 -4.98
C VAL A 118 -7.86 8.86 -4.02
N LEU A 119 -7.62 9.26 -2.77
CA LEU A 119 -7.08 8.43 -1.70
C LEU A 119 -7.80 8.76 -0.39
N CYS A 120 -8.39 7.73 0.23
CA CYS A 120 -8.97 7.81 1.58
C CYS A 120 -8.23 6.86 2.51
N TYR A 121 -7.79 7.35 3.66
CA TYR A 121 -7.05 6.58 4.65
C TYR A 121 -7.50 6.95 6.07
N PRO A 122 -7.47 6.02 7.04
CA PRO A 122 -7.76 6.32 8.43
C PRO A 122 -6.52 6.79 9.17
N GLN A 123 -6.71 7.24 10.40
CA GLN A 123 -5.59 7.36 11.33
C GLN A 123 -4.97 6.01 11.58
N PHE A 124 -3.65 5.98 11.73
CA PHE A 124 -2.91 4.76 12.05
C PHE A 124 -2.35 4.81 13.47
N VAL A 125 -2.25 3.63 14.07
CA VAL A 125 -1.64 3.41 15.38
C VAL A 125 -0.47 2.46 15.21
N ARG A 126 0.69 2.82 15.76
CA ARG A 126 1.81 1.88 15.85
C ARG A 126 1.58 0.93 17.01
N VAL A 127 1.78 -0.35 16.74
CA VAL A 127 1.65 -1.41 17.75
C VAL A 127 2.91 -2.26 17.79
N ASP A 128 3.23 -2.85 18.93
CA ASP A 128 4.30 -3.84 19.06
C ASP A 128 3.89 -5.21 18.45
N ALA A 129 4.74 -6.21 18.58
CA ALA A 129 4.47 -7.56 18.10
C ALA A 129 3.25 -8.21 18.77
N GLU A 130 2.94 -7.84 19.99
CA GLU A 130 1.83 -8.29 20.83
C GLU A 130 0.57 -7.44 20.68
N ARG A 131 0.56 -6.46 19.77
CA ARG A 131 -0.53 -5.50 19.47
C ARG A 131 -0.77 -4.44 20.54
N ASN A 132 0.16 -4.21 21.47
CA ASN A 132 0.05 -3.09 22.40
C ASN A 132 0.35 -1.78 21.67
N PRO A 133 -0.46 -0.71 21.89
CA PRO A 133 -0.20 0.58 21.26
C PRO A 133 1.15 1.16 21.71
N LEU A 134 1.92 1.65 20.73
CA LEU A 134 3.14 2.40 20.95
C LEU A 134 2.85 3.89 20.81
N GLU A 135 3.57 4.73 21.58
CA GLU A 135 3.51 6.17 21.37
C GLU A 135 3.92 6.52 19.94
N GLY A 136 3.10 7.28 19.24
CA GLY A 136 3.33 7.56 17.82
C GLY A 136 2.68 8.84 17.34
N ARG A 137 3.18 9.33 16.21
CA ARG A 137 2.65 10.49 15.49
C ARG A 137 1.30 10.16 14.85
N ARG A 138 0.36 11.10 14.97
CA ARG A 138 -0.81 11.15 14.09
C ARG A 138 -0.39 11.75 12.75
N SER A 139 -0.80 11.13 11.65
CA SER A 139 -0.73 11.78 10.35
C SER A 139 -1.71 12.97 10.34
N GLN A 140 -1.31 14.05 9.75
CA GLN A 140 -2.18 15.20 9.45
C GLN A 140 -1.86 15.61 8.03
N THR A 141 -2.67 15.19 7.08
CA THR A 141 -2.69 15.80 5.76
C THR A 141 -3.86 16.76 5.73
N ASP A 142 -3.54 18.04 5.58
CA ASP A 142 -4.55 19.06 5.38
C ASP A 142 -5.20 18.85 4.02
N GLY A 143 -6.53 18.88 3.95
CA GLY A 143 -7.31 18.79 2.72
C GLY A 143 -7.15 20.02 1.82
N ALA A 144 -5.93 20.42 1.50
CA ALA A 144 -5.65 21.55 0.64
C ALA A 144 -6.32 21.39 -0.73
N ALA A 145 -7.02 22.44 -1.18
CA ALA A 145 -7.79 22.39 -2.42
C ALA A 145 -6.90 22.41 -3.67
N ALA A 146 -5.82 23.23 -3.67
CA ALA A 146 -4.96 23.39 -4.81
C ALA A 146 -3.95 22.21 -4.97
N PRO A 147 -3.79 21.65 -6.19
CA PRO A 147 -2.83 20.57 -6.44
C PRO A 147 -1.38 20.90 -6.03
N SER A 148 -0.94 22.14 -6.24
CA SER A 148 0.40 22.61 -5.86
C SER A 148 0.62 22.63 -4.35
N GLU A 149 -0.42 22.95 -3.56
CA GLU A 149 -0.33 22.98 -2.11
C GLU A 149 -0.27 21.55 -1.55
N ARG A 150 -1.11 20.63 -2.06
CA ARG A 150 -1.08 19.20 -1.70
C ARG A 150 0.28 18.59 -1.99
N PHE A 151 0.79 18.81 -3.20
CA PHE A 151 2.11 18.35 -3.61
C PHE A 151 3.21 18.94 -2.73
N GLY A 152 3.22 20.26 -2.52
CA GLY A 152 4.19 20.95 -1.66
C GLY A 152 4.17 20.41 -0.23
N THR A 153 3.00 20.18 0.33
CA THR A 153 2.86 19.58 1.68
C THR A 153 3.54 18.22 1.76
N LEU A 154 3.30 17.32 0.80
CA LEU A 154 3.88 15.98 0.81
C LEU A 154 5.40 15.97 0.64
N ILE A 155 5.96 16.79 -0.26
CA ILE A 155 7.41 16.80 -0.51
C ILE A 155 8.21 17.53 0.59
N LEU A 156 7.57 18.48 1.30
CA LEU A 156 8.21 19.25 2.37
C LEU A 156 8.03 18.61 3.73
N ARG A 157 6.95 17.87 3.94
CA ARG A 157 6.75 17.07 5.15
C ARG A 157 7.55 15.78 5.02
N ARG A 158 8.35 15.47 6.03
CA ARG A 158 8.87 14.11 6.22
C ARG A 158 7.74 13.25 6.77
N SER A 159 6.87 12.75 5.91
CA SER A 159 5.79 11.83 6.28
C SER A 159 6.35 10.42 6.46
N THR A 160 5.57 9.60 7.13
CA THR A 160 5.88 8.19 7.35
C THR A 160 5.29 7.29 6.26
N CYS A 161 4.64 7.87 5.25
CA CYS A 161 4.01 7.22 4.07
C CYS A 161 2.95 6.16 4.38
N GLU A 162 2.38 6.13 5.58
CA GLU A 162 1.31 5.17 5.91
C GLU A 162 0.03 5.43 5.09
N GLU A 163 -0.16 6.63 4.55
CA GLU A 163 -1.27 6.98 3.65
C GLU A 163 -1.33 6.05 2.43
N ILE A 164 -0.19 5.48 2.01
CA ILE A 164 -0.13 4.53 0.88
C ILE A 164 -0.99 3.28 1.10
N TYR A 165 -1.29 2.94 2.35
CA TYR A 165 -2.14 1.80 2.73
C TYR A 165 -3.62 2.16 2.82
N GLY A 166 -4.01 3.36 2.42
CA GLY A 166 -5.41 3.77 2.23
C GLY A 166 -6.09 3.09 1.04
N VAL A 167 -7.35 3.43 0.83
CA VAL A 167 -8.14 2.99 -0.31
C VAL A 167 -8.05 4.05 -1.42
N MET A 168 -7.71 3.63 -2.63
CA MET A 168 -7.46 4.50 -3.78
C MET A 168 -8.42 4.18 -4.91
N ARG A 169 -8.69 5.16 -5.79
CA ARG A 169 -9.36 4.88 -7.06
C ARG A 169 -8.42 4.12 -8.00
N THR A 170 -8.77 2.90 -8.36
CA THR A 170 -7.93 2.03 -9.21
C THR A 170 -7.57 2.69 -10.53
N HIS A 171 -8.51 3.39 -11.16
CA HIS A 171 -8.27 4.06 -12.44
C HIS A 171 -7.27 5.21 -12.33
N VAL A 172 -7.26 5.96 -11.20
CA VAL A 172 -6.29 7.02 -10.94
C VAL A 172 -4.91 6.42 -10.65
N LEU A 173 -4.86 5.39 -9.79
CA LEU A 173 -3.63 4.69 -9.45
C LEU A 173 -2.92 4.15 -10.71
N ARG A 174 -3.66 3.57 -11.64
CA ARG A 174 -3.13 3.04 -12.90
C ARG A 174 -2.61 4.09 -13.89
N GLN A 175 -2.93 5.36 -13.69
CA GLN A 175 -2.36 6.48 -14.46
C GLN A 175 -1.02 6.95 -13.92
N THR A 176 -0.58 6.44 -12.78
CA THR A 176 0.71 6.74 -12.17
C THR A 176 1.79 5.74 -12.62
N ARG A 177 3.03 5.98 -12.21
CA ARG A 177 4.13 5.02 -12.41
C ARG A 177 4.17 3.90 -11.37
N LEU A 178 3.24 3.88 -10.42
CA LEU A 178 3.23 2.95 -9.30
C LEU A 178 4.53 3.01 -8.47
N ILE A 179 4.86 1.91 -7.79
CA ILE A 179 6.07 1.83 -6.96
C ILE A 179 7.30 1.65 -7.84
N GLY A 180 8.24 2.57 -7.73
CA GLY A 180 9.51 2.49 -8.46
C GLY A 180 10.53 1.59 -7.75
N SER A 181 11.49 1.03 -8.52
CA SER A 181 12.59 0.21 -7.97
C SER A 181 13.69 1.06 -7.32
N TYR A 182 13.30 1.91 -6.35
CA TYR A 182 14.21 2.76 -5.57
C TYR A 182 13.56 3.14 -4.23
N SER A 183 14.39 3.46 -3.23
CA SER A 183 13.91 3.89 -1.92
C SER A 183 13.10 5.18 -2.02
N ASN A 184 12.03 5.31 -1.23
CA ASN A 184 11.09 6.44 -1.19
C ASN A 184 10.28 6.59 -2.50
N SER A 185 10.08 5.54 -3.26
CA SER A 185 9.20 5.58 -4.43
C SER A 185 7.72 5.68 -4.06
N ASP A 186 7.36 5.27 -2.86
CA ASP A 186 6.07 5.48 -2.20
C ASP A 186 5.77 6.98 -1.99
N ASP A 187 6.75 7.78 -1.51
CA ASP A 187 6.63 9.24 -1.46
C ASP A 187 6.32 9.84 -2.83
N ASN A 188 7.01 9.37 -3.87
CA ASN A 188 6.79 9.85 -5.23
C ASN A 188 5.38 9.49 -5.74
N LEU A 189 4.90 8.28 -5.42
CA LEU A 189 3.55 7.85 -5.79
C LEU A 189 2.48 8.69 -5.07
N LEU A 190 2.63 8.93 -3.76
CA LEU A 190 1.72 9.81 -3.02
C LEU A 190 1.73 11.23 -3.59
N ALA A 191 2.90 11.78 -3.90
CA ALA A 191 3.02 13.10 -4.52
C ALA A 191 2.33 13.14 -5.90
N GLU A 192 2.43 12.09 -6.72
CA GLU A 192 1.74 11.99 -8.00
C GLU A 192 0.21 11.89 -7.84
N LEU A 193 -0.27 11.13 -6.87
CA LEU A 193 -1.70 11.04 -6.55
C LEU A 193 -2.26 12.38 -6.05
N ALA A 194 -1.50 13.13 -5.24
CA ALA A 194 -1.92 14.43 -4.73
C ALA A 194 -2.07 15.50 -5.83
N LEU A 195 -1.35 15.37 -6.94
CA LEU A 195 -1.57 16.22 -8.12
C LEU A 195 -2.84 15.86 -8.88
N ARG A 196 -3.37 14.63 -8.70
CA ARG A 196 -4.54 14.11 -9.44
C ARG A 196 -5.85 14.25 -8.69
N GLY A 197 -5.82 14.45 -7.36
CA GLY A 197 -7.02 14.63 -6.56
C GLY A 197 -6.73 14.86 -5.09
N GLN A 198 -7.79 14.98 -4.31
CA GLN A 198 -7.71 15.23 -2.88
C GLN A 198 -7.45 13.92 -2.10
N PHE A 199 -6.87 14.07 -0.91
CA PHE A 199 -6.75 13.02 0.09
C PHE A 199 -7.75 13.29 1.22
N TYR A 200 -8.30 12.23 1.80
CA TYR A 200 -9.21 12.32 2.92
C TYR A 200 -8.74 11.43 4.07
N GLU A 201 -8.58 12.00 5.24
CA GLU A 201 -8.29 11.25 6.48
C GLU A 201 -9.58 10.98 7.25
N VAL A 202 -9.93 9.70 7.43
CA VAL A 202 -10.97 9.28 8.37
C VAL A 202 -10.41 9.47 9.79
N PRO A 203 -11.04 10.29 10.66
CA PRO A 203 -10.46 10.65 11.96
C PRO A 203 -10.65 9.54 13.02
N GLU A 204 -10.48 8.30 12.63
CA GLU A 204 -10.59 7.10 13.46
C GLU A 204 -9.36 6.22 13.31
N PRO A 205 -8.83 5.61 14.38
CA PRO A 205 -7.65 4.75 14.34
C PRO A 205 -8.03 3.34 13.84
N LEU A 206 -8.05 3.15 12.51
CA LEU A 206 -8.51 1.91 11.88
C LEU A 206 -7.39 1.11 11.20
N PHE A 207 -6.15 1.61 11.18
CA PHE A 207 -4.99 0.91 10.67
C PHE A 207 -3.93 0.76 11.77
N PHE A 208 -3.47 -0.47 12.00
CA PHE A 208 -2.51 -0.81 13.05
C PHE A 208 -1.19 -1.25 12.41
N HIS A 209 -0.22 -0.33 12.43
CA HIS A 209 1.11 -0.56 11.90
C HIS A 209 1.98 -1.30 12.93
N ARG A 210 2.30 -2.56 12.66
CA ARG A 210 3.09 -3.40 13.56
C ARG A 210 4.57 -3.05 13.47
N VAL A 211 5.20 -2.82 14.61
CA VAL A 211 6.63 -2.55 14.72
C VAL A 211 7.36 -3.81 15.20
N HIS A 212 8.25 -4.34 14.36
CA HIS A 212 9.04 -5.51 14.69
C HIS A 212 10.46 -5.47 14.05
N PRO A 213 11.44 -6.27 14.53
CA PRO A 213 12.83 -6.17 14.08
C PRO A 213 13.07 -6.49 12.59
N ARG A 214 12.19 -7.29 11.95
CA ARG A 214 12.32 -7.71 10.55
C ARG A 214 11.66 -6.79 9.53
N GLN A 215 11.17 -5.62 9.95
CA GLN A 215 10.56 -4.66 9.02
C GLN A 215 11.55 -4.13 7.99
N SER A 216 11.09 -3.84 6.78
CA SER A 216 11.90 -3.24 5.70
C SER A 216 12.54 -1.91 6.11
N THR A 217 11.92 -1.16 7.01
CA THR A 217 12.45 0.09 7.58
C THR A 217 13.65 -0.12 8.51
N LYS A 218 13.84 -1.32 9.06
CA LYS A 218 14.97 -1.70 9.92
C LYS A 218 16.14 -2.30 9.14
N VAL A 219 15.93 -2.60 7.86
CA VAL A 219 16.98 -3.13 6.98
C VAL A 219 18.03 -2.05 6.70
N ASP A 220 19.31 -2.44 6.68
CA ASP A 220 20.41 -1.53 6.33
C ASP A 220 20.17 -0.82 5.00
N ARG A 221 20.65 0.43 4.90
CA ARG A 221 20.39 1.31 3.75
C ARG A 221 20.84 0.69 2.42
N LEU A 222 21.97 0.00 2.39
CA LEU A 222 22.46 -0.66 1.18
C LEU A 222 21.62 -1.89 0.82
N ALA A 223 21.25 -2.70 1.81
CA ALA A 223 20.38 -3.86 1.62
C ALA A 223 18.98 -3.46 1.18
N ARG A 224 18.49 -2.26 1.55
CA ARG A 224 17.19 -1.75 1.11
C ARG A 224 17.13 -1.53 -0.40
N PHE A 225 18.22 -1.17 -1.08
CA PHE A 225 18.21 -1.06 -2.55
C PHE A 225 17.95 -2.40 -3.22
N SER A 226 18.60 -3.46 -2.74
CA SER A 226 18.38 -4.83 -3.23
C SER A 226 16.99 -5.36 -2.88
N TRP A 227 16.39 -4.86 -1.80
CA TRP A 227 15.02 -5.20 -1.41
C TRP A 227 13.99 -4.64 -2.41
N PHE A 228 14.17 -3.40 -2.89
CA PHE A 228 13.31 -2.81 -3.93
C PHE A 228 13.53 -3.47 -5.30
N ASP A 229 14.79 -3.76 -5.65
CA ASP A 229 15.19 -4.31 -6.95
C ASP A 229 16.39 -5.25 -6.76
N THR A 230 16.15 -6.54 -6.90
CA THR A 230 17.20 -7.56 -6.75
C THR A 230 18.30 -7.44 -7.80
N SER A 231 18.05 -6.79 -8.94
CA SER A 231 19.06 -6.55 -9.99
C SER A 231 19.97 -5.36 -9.69
N ALA A 232 19.65 -4.57 -8.67
CA ALA A 232 20.39 -3.35 -8.30
C ALA A 232 21.59 -3.61 -7.37
N ALA A 233 21.80 -4.86 -6.92
CA ALA A 233 22.88 -5.21 -6.04
C ALA A 233 24.24 -4.84 -6.63
N GLY A 234 25.08 -4.15 -5.84
CA GLY A 234 26.44 -3.75 -6.25
C GLY A 234 26.53 -2.52 -7.18
N ARG A 235 25.40 -1.86 -7.52
CA ARG A 235 25.41 -0.64 -8.33
C ARG A 235 25.51 0.62 -7.46
N LEU A 236 26.12 1.67 -8.02
CA LEU A 236 26.17 2.99 -7.37
C LEU A 236 24.77 3.65 -7.46
N HIS A 237 24.22 4.06 -6.32
CA HIS A 237 22.89 4.64 -6.24
C HIS A 237 22.95 6.08 -5.70
N PHE A 238 22.23 7.00 -6.36
CA PHE A 238 21.99 8.38 -5.93
C PHE A 238 20.49 8.59 -5.67
N PRO A 239 19.95 8.09 -4.55
CA PRO A 239 18.51 8.04 -4.31
C PRO A 239 17.85 9.42 -4.34
N PHE A 240 18.47 10.44 -3.75
CA PHE A 240 17.92 11.79 -3.75
C PHE A 240 17.90 12.43 -5.14
N CYS A 241 18.96 12.23 -5.96
CA CYS A 241 18.95 12.72 -7.33
C CYS A 241 17.87 12.04 -8.16
N ARG A 242 17.67 10.72 -7.96
CA ARG A 242 16.60 9.96 -8.63
C ARG A 242 15.23 10.43 -8.19
N GLN A 243 15.00 10.57 -6.89
CA GLN A 243 13.75 11.06 -6.33
C GLN A 243 13.39 12.45 -6.86
N PHE A 244 14.36 13.38 -6.88
CA PHE A 244 14.15 14.73 -7.40
C PHE A 244 13.78 14.72 -8.90
N ARG A 245 14.50 13.94 -9.72
CA ARG A 245 14.16 13.78 -11.15
C ARG A 245 12.75 13.22 -11.35
N GLU A 246 12.35 12.27 -10.52
CA GLU A 246 10.98 11.72 -10.57
C GLU A 246 9.95 12.81 -10.19
N TYR A 247 10.18 13.65 -9.19
CA TYR A 247 9.28 14.77 -8.88
C TYR A 247 9.09 15.70 -10.08
N ILE A 248 10.16 16.05 -10.81
CA ILE A 248 10.04 16.86 -12.03
C ILE A 248 9.20 16.10 -13.09
N ALA A 249 9.48 14.81 -13.30
CA ALA A 249 8.81 14.03 -14.30
C ALA A 249 7.32 13.82 -13.99
N LEU A 250 6.92 13.67 -12.70
CA LEU A 250 5.52 13.52 -12.35
C LEU A 250 4.72 14.83 -12.46
N ILE A 251 5.33 15.98 -12.18
CA ILE A 251 4.71 17.29 -12.43
C ILE A 251 4.40 17.47 -13.93
N GLN A 252 5.33 17.07 -14.81
CA GLN A 252 5.13 17.16 -16.26
C GLN A 252 4.02 16.25 -16.78
N ARG A 253 3.70 15.16 -16.08
CA ARG A 253 2.65 14.18 -16.44
C ARG A 253 1.31 14.48 -15.80
N ALA A 254 1.29 15.24 -14.72
CA ALA A 254 0.05 15.52 -14.02
C ALA A 254 -0.88 16.39 -14.89
N PRO A 255 -2.19 16.15 -14.86
CA PRO A 255 -3.17 16.99 -15.55
C PRO A 255 -3.36 18.30 -14.77
N LEU A 256 -2.38 19.16 -14.80
CA LEU A 256 -2.41 20.49 -14.20
C LEU A 256 -3.07 21.46 -15.19
N SER A 257 -4.40 21.49 -15.23
CA SER A 257 -5.18 22.49 -15.96
C SER A 257 -5.94 23.39 -15.02
#